data_b568b4c94791a64e1b22a961c448b36a
#
_entry.id   b568b4c94791a64e1b22a961c448b36a
#
_cell.length_a   1.000
_cell.length_b   1.000
_cell.length_c   1.000
_cell.angle_alpha   90.00
_cell.angle_beta   90.00
_cell.angle_gamma   90.00
#
_symmetry.space_group_name_H-M   'P 1'
#
loop_
_entity.id
_entity.type
_entity.pdbx_description
1 polymer ?
#
loop_
_entity_poly.entity_id
_entity_poly.type
_entity_poly.pdbx_seq_one_letter_code
_entity_poly.pdbx_strand_id
1 'polypeptide(L)'
;MYINGEDCKRNFIMYYNNRKYEDLLPISKKFVKELFPTIVEGDIVKCRYINNGKVDIEMVFKNDKRRIMIKSGMNSVIHIEDFDNFCNFLKEIKVADYIIKLIIKVHFSIDACALKEEKRVISEYLEKPRFLNLFLKRVLCDDYYHREIDYLYYGNVLSGKWIRVADLKKTLLNYKNNHSHSALRIANIKMQRMILRQAENFMEDRCVFSIWNILSCIKLNEKDI
;
A
#
# COMPACT_ATOMS: atom_id res chain seq x y z
N MET A 1 -9.83 3.56 21.56
CA MET A 1 -8.44 3.19 21.87
C MET A 1 -7.66 3.15 20.55
N TYR A 2 -6.72 4.03 20.36
CA TYR A 2 -5.89 4.07 19.14
C TYR A 2 -4.85 2.95 19.25
N ILE A 3 -5.03 1.88 18.47
CA ILE A 3 -4.01 0.82 18.38
C ILE A 3 -2.98 1.30 17.37
N ASN A 4 -1.73 1.43 17.76
CA ASN A 4 -0.68 1.83 16.83
C ASN A 4 -0.40 0.70 15.82
N GLY A 5 0.28 1.02 14.73
CA GLY A 5 0.52 0.04 13.64
C GLY A 5 1.32 -1.19 14.09
N GLU A 6 2.29 -1.01 15.00
CA GLU A 6 3.11 -2.11 15.51
C GLU A 6 2.31 -3.04 16.42
N ASP A 7 1.44 -2.49 17.26
CA ASP A 7 0.54 -3.31 18.08
C ASP A 7 -0.44 -4.12 17.24
N CYS A 8 -0.93 -3.55 16.11
CA CYS A 8 -1.76 -4.29 15.15
C CYS A 8 -1.02 -5.51 14.59
N LYS A 9 0.22 -5.33 14.15
CA LYS A 9 1.06 -6.41 13.62
C LYS A 9 1.34 -7.48 14.65
N ARG A 10 1.71 -7.06 15.87
CA ARG A 10 1.97 -7.97 17.00
C ARG A 10 0.72 -8.78 17.36
N ASN A 11 -0.44 -8.12 17.49
CA ASN A 11 -1.71 -8.78 17.78
C ASN A 11 -2.11 -9.76 16.66
N PHE A 12 -1.84 -9.42 15.41
CA PHE A 12 -2.09 -10.30 14.28
C PHE A 12 -1.27 -11.57 14.38
N ILE A 13 0.04 -11.47 14.67
CA ILE A 13 0.92 -12.63 14.85
C ILE A 13 0.47 -13.48 16.03
N MET A 14 0.24 -12.85 17.19
CA MET A 14 -0.21 -13.57 18.40
C MET A 14 -1.52 -14.32 18.17
N TYR A 15 -2.39 -13.77 17.33
CA TYR A 15 -3.67 -14.38 17.03
C TYR A 15 -3.56 -15.56 16.07
N TYR A 16 -2.75 -15.46 15.00
CA TYR A 16 -2.70 -16.49 13.95
C TYR A 16 -1.60 -17.53 14.14
N ASN A 17 -0.46 -17.17 14.78
CA ASN A 17 0.69 -18.07 14.81
C ASN A 17 0.44 -19.32 15.64
N ASN A 18 0.71 -20.47 15.05
CA ASN A 18 0.54 -21.81 15.63
C ASN A 18 -0.93 -22.11 16.07
N ARG A 19 -1.91 -21.41 15.50
CA ARG A 19 -3.31 -21.67 15.77
C ARG A 19 -3.88 -22.67 14.78
N LYS A 20 -4.70 -23.59 15.26
CA LYS A 20 -5.45 -24.51 14.42
C LYS A 20 -6.53 -23.74 13.65
N TYR A 21 -6.79 -24.17 12.42
CA TYR A 21 -7.78 -23.51 11.56
C TYR A 21 -9.19 -23.51 12.20
N GLU A 22 -9.61 -24.61 12.85
CA GLU A 22 -10.91 -24.72 13.53
C GLU A 22 -11.09 -23.74 14.70
N ASP A 23 -9.99 -23.29 15.34
CA ASP A 23 -10.01 -22.36 16.48
C ASP A 23 -10.06 -20.88 16.07
N LEU A 24 -10.04 -20.61 14.76
CA LEU A 24 -10.13 -19.25 14.25
C LEU A 24 -11.58 -18.73 14.27
N LEU A 25 -11.74 -17.43 14.47
CA LEU A 25 -13.03 -16.75 14.30
C LEU A 25 -13.54 -16.87 12.86
N PRO A 26 -14.86 -16.83 12.62
CA PRO A 26 -15.44 -16.98 11.28
C PRO A 26 -14.81 -16.08 10.22
N ILE A 27 -14.60 -14.80 10.54
CA ILE A 27 -13.96 -13.83 9.64
C ILE A 27 -12.52 -14.22 9.33
N SER A 28 -11.78 -14.71 10.33
CA SER A 28 -10.40 -15.15 10.18
C SER A 28 -10.30 -16.47 9.42
N LYS A 29 -11.26 -17.38 9.58
CA LYS A 29 -11.36 -18.60 8.76
C LYS A 29 -11.55 -18.25 7.29
N LYS A 30 -12.44 -17.28 7.00
CA LYS A 30 -12.66 -16.79 5.63
C LYS A 30 -11.37 -16.24 5.02
N PHE A 31 -10.65 -15.40 5.77
CA PHE A 31 -9.38 -14.85 5.32
C PHE A 31 -8.34 -15.94 5.06
N VAL A 32 -8.11 -16.83 6.03
CA VAL A 32 -7.12 -17.91 5.90
C VAL A 32 -7.47 -18.88 4.78
N LYS A 33 -8.77 -19.17 4.57
CA LYS A 33 -9.25 -20.01 3.48
C LYS A 33 -8.98 -19.38 2.11
N GLU A 34 -9.07 -18.06 2.00
CA GLU A 34 -8.71 -17.34 0.77
C GLU A 34 -7.21 -17.38 0.51
N LEU A 35 -6.39 -17.23 1.57
CA LEU A 35 -4.93 -17.34 1.45
C LEU A 35 -4.48 -18.75 1.04
N PHE A 36 -5.13 -19.77 1.62
CA PHE A 36 -4.76 -21.18 1.49
C PHE A 36 -6.02 -22.02 1.22
N PRO A 37 -6.47 -22.12 -0.04
CA PRO A 37 -7.72 -22.81 -0.38
C PRO A 37 -7.79 -24.29 0.03
N THR A 38 -6.63 -24.94 0.22
CA THR A 38 -6.53 -26.36 0.61
C THR A 38 -6.54 -26.60 2.12
N ILE A 39 -6.60 -25.53 2.95
CA ILE A 39 -6.61 -25.67 4.41
C ILE A 39 -7.90 -26.31 4.91
N VAL A 40 -7.79 -27.23 5.87
CA VAL A 40 -8.91 -27.95 6.50
C VAL A 40 -8.79 -27.96 8.02
N GLU A 41 -9.81 -28.45 8.71
CA GLU A 41 -9.77 -28.68 10.15
C GLU A 41 -8.60 -29.57 10.55
N GLY A 42 -7.97 -29.26 11.68
CA GLY A 42 -6.73 -29.89 12.15
C GLY A 42 -5.44 -29.22 11.63
N ASP A 43 -5.52 -28.47 10.56
CA ASP A 43 -4.34 -27.77 10.02
C ASP A 43 -3.95 -26.55 10.89
N ILE A 44 -2.64 -26.30 10.96
CA ILE A 44 -2.05 -25.20 11.73
C ILE A 44 -1.45 -24.17 10.80
N VAL A 45 -1.78 -22.90 11.02
CA VAL A 45 -1.17 -21.77 10.33
C VAL A 45 0.02 -21.25 11.13
N LYS A 46 1.11 -20.98 10.44
CA LYS A 46 2.26 -20.27 11.00
C LYS A 46 2.28 -18.82 10.51
N CYS A 47 2.64 -17.91 11.40
CA CYS A 47 2.69 -16.49 11.09
C CYS A 47 3.96 -15.91 11.70
N ARG A 48 4.73 -15.17 10.90
CA ARG A 48 5.97 -14.56 11.38
C ARG A 48 6.08 -13.10 10.95
N TYR A 49 6.75 -12.32 11.78
CA TYR A 49 7.09 -10.95 11.47
C TYR A 49 8.19 -10.87 10.40
N ILE A 50 8.07 -9.95 9.49
CA ILE A 50 9.11 -9.63 8.50
C ILE A 50 9.67 -8.25 8.85
N ASN A 51 10.91 -8.23 9.28
CA ASN A 51 11.63 -6.99 9.52
C ASN A 51 12.08 -6.38 8.20
N ASN A 52 12.04 -5.05 8.15
CA ASN A 52 12.51 -4.23 7.04
C ASN A 52 11.72 -4.43 5.73
N GLY A 53 11.05 -3.39 5.31
CA GLY A 53 10.29 -3.35 4.06
C GLY A 53 8.81 -3.07 4.24
N LYS A 54 8.04 -3.25 3.18
CA LYS A 54 6.58 -3.06 3.16
C LYS A 54 5.81 -4.30 3.60
N VAL A 55 6.43 -5.49 3.49
CA VAL A 55 5.85 -6.72 3.98
C VAL A 55 5.94 -6.70 5.50
N ASP A 56 4.81 -6.72 6.17
CA ASP A 56 4.76 -6.75 7.62
C ASP A 56 4.82 -8.18 8.16
N ILE A 57 4.14 -9.09 7.48
CA ILE A 57 3.92 -10.46 7.97
C ILE A 57 4.00 -11.45 6.81
N GLU A 58 4.57 -12.61 7.10
CA GLU A 58 4.47 -13.79 6.25
C GLU A 58 3.65 -14.85 6.96
N MET A 59 2.54 -15.27 6.33
CA MET A 59 1.78 -16.44 6.75
C MET A 59 2.22 -17.66 5.93
N VAL A 60 2.35 -18.81 6.60
CA VAL A 60 2.85 -20.04 6.01
C VAL A 60 1.91 -21.18 6.35
N PHE A 61 1.54 -21.96 5.33
CA PHE A 61 0.83 -23.20 5.46
C PHE A 61 1.45 -24.26 4.54
N LYS A 62 1.94 -25.35 5.12
CA LYS A 62 2.76 -26.34 4.40
C LYS A 62 3.95 -25.66 3.71
N ASN A 63 4.00 -25.73 2.38
CA ASN A 63 5.05 -25.10 1.55
C ASN A 63 4.63 -23.74 0.97
N ASP A 64 3.36 -23.37 1.14
CA ASP A 64 2.83 -22.11 0.64
C ASP A 64 3.10 -20.96 1.59
N LYS A 65 3.42 -19.80 1.01
CA LYS A 65 3.69 -18.55 1.73
C LYS A 65 2.84 -17.44 1.17
N ARG A 66 2.33 -16.58 2.05
CA ARG A 66 1.61 -15.36 1.68
C ARG A 66 2.18 -14.18 2.47
N ARG A 67 2.52 -13.12 1.75
CA ARG A 67 3.09 -11.89 2.32
C ARG A 67 2.02 -10.83 2.43
N ILE A 68 1.86 -10.30 3.62
CA ILE A 68 0.76 -9.42 3.98
C ILE A 68 1.31 -8.09 4.46
N MET A 69 0.78 -7.01 3.89
CA MET A 69 0.93 -5.65 4.41
C MET A 69 -0.26 -5.34 5.33
N ILE A 70 0.01 -4.98 6.57
CA ILE A 70 -1.03 -4.63 7.54
C ILE A 70 -1.17 -3.12 7.66
N LYS A 71 -2.40 -2.64 7.60
CA LYS A 71 -2.77 -1.25 7.84
C LYS A 71 -3.79 -1.15 8.98
N SER A 72 -3.55 -0.20 9.89
CA SER A 72 -4.43 0.05 11.02
C SER A 72 -4.98 1.48 10.99
N GLY A 73 -6.16 1.66 11.58
CA GLY A 73 -6.79 2.97 11.71
C GLY A 73 -7.21 3.58 10.37
N MET A 74 -7.27 4.91 10.32
CA MET A 74 -7.67 5.67 9.12
C MET A 74 -6.50 5.91 8.14
N ASN A 75 -5.32 5.38 8.47
CA ASN A 75 -4.12 5.65 7.69
C ASN A 75 -4.05 4.74 6.45
N SER A 76 -4.21 5.35 5.30
CA SER A 76 -4.16 4.69 3.98
C SER A 76 -2.78 4.77 3.32
N VAL A 77 -1.73 5.11 4.08
CA VAL A 77 -0.36 5.19 3.56
C VAL A 77 0.12 3.81 3.16
N ILE A 78 0.52 3.68 1.89
CA ILE A 78 1.00 2.42 1.30
C ILE A 78 2.51 2.42 1.08
N HIS A 79 3.12 3.60 0.89
CA HIS A 79 4.54 3.73 0.64
C HIS A 79 5.07 5.08 1.14
N ILE A 80 6.29 5.07 1.65
CA ILE A 80 7.07 6.26 2.01
C ILE A 80 8.48 6.04 1.47
N GLU A 81 9.02 7.03 0.79
CA GLU A 81 10.41 7.01 0.32
C GLU A 81 11.00 8.41 0.27
N ASP A 82 12.32 8.51 0.23
CA ASP A 82 13.01 9.77 0.04
C ASP A 82 12.67 10.35 -1.33
N PHE A 83 12.50 11.66 -1.40
CA PHE A 83 12.09 12.33 -2.64
C PHE A 83 13.10 12.13 -3.77
N ASP A 84 14.41 12.13 -3.45
CA ASP A 84 15.45 11.89 -4.44
C ASP A 84 15.39 10.46 -5.02
N ASN A 85 15.10 9.46 -4.17
CA ASN A 85 14.91 8.09 -4.61
C ASN A 85 13.71 7.97 -5.57
N PHE A 86 12.63 8.70 -5.29
CA PHE A 86 11.49 8.75 -6.19
C PHE A 86 11.85 9.43 -7.53
N CYS A 87 12.56 10.55 -7.50
CA CYS A 87 13.03 11.24 -8.73
C CYS A 87 13.96 10.33 -9.56
N ASN A 88 14.86 9.60 -8.91
CA ASN A 88 15.75 8.66 -9.60
C ASN A 88 14.98 7.53 -10.26
N PHE A 89 13.99 6.95 -9.56
CA PHE A 89 13.08 5.97 -10.16
C PHE A 89 12.37 6.52 -11.40
N LEU A 90 11.88 7.77 -11.37
CA LEU A 90 11.22 8.37 -12.54
C LEU A 90 12.18 8.50 -13.74
N LYS A 91 13.45 8.83 -13.50
CA LYS A 91 14.50 8.86 -14.54
C LYS A 91 14.78 7.46 -15.10
N GLU A 92 14.89 6.44 -14.23
CA GLU A 92 15.11 5.04 -14.61
C GLU A 92 14.02 4.53 -15.55
N ILE A 93 12.77 4.84 -15.26
CA ILE A 93 11.63 4.46 -16.12
C ILE A 93 11.42 5.40 -17.31
N LYS A 94 12.35 6.33 -17.53
CA LYS A 94 12.38 7.28 -18.65
C LYS A 94 11.15 8.19 -18.71
N VAL A 95 10.72 8.71 -17.56
CA VAL A 95 9.79 9.85 -17.52
C VAL A 95 10.50 11.08 -18.09
N ALA A 96 9.79 11.87 -18.90
CA ALA A 96 10.34 13.05 -19.51
C ALA A 96 10.79 14.08 -18.46
N ASP A 97 11.95 14.73 -18.68
CA ASP A 97 12.57 15.67 -17.73
C ASP A 97 11.66 16.81 -17.33
N TYR A 98 10.81 17.32 -18.26
CA TYR A 98 9.89 18.39 -17.94
C TYR A 98 8.83 17.95 -16.93
N ILE A 99 8.38 16.69 -16.95
CA ILE A 99 7.45 16.12 -15.97
C ILE A 99 8.13 16.01 -14.60
N ILE A 100 9.38 15.54 -14.56
CA ILE A 100 10.16 15.48 -13.31
C ILE A 100 10.31 16.87 -12.70
N LYS A 101 10.61 17.89 -13.52
CA LYS A 101 10.66 19.30 -13.08
C LYS A 101 9.32 19.79 -12.52
N LEU A 102 8.20 19.40 -13.14
CA LEU A 102 6.86 19.73 -12.61
C LEU A 102 6.60 19.04 -11.29
N ILE A 103 7.00 17.78 -11.13
CA ILE A 103 6.87 17.03 -9.87
C ILE A 103 7.67 17.73 -8.76
N ILE A 104 8.91 18.12 -9.03
CA ILE A 104 9.75 18.89 -8.10
C ILE A 104 9.05 20.20 -7.69
N LYS A 105 8.55 20.96 -8.67
CA LYS A 105 7.81 22.20 -8.43
C LYS A 105 6.59 21.97 -7.53
N VAL A 106 5.80 20.94 -7.80
CA VAL A 106 4.59 20.61 -7.02
C VAL A 106 4.97 20.12 -5.62
N HIS A 107 6.02 19.31 -5.49
CA HIS A 107 6.46 18.75 -4.22
C HIS A 107 6.89 19.85 -3.24
N PHE A 108 7.62 20.85 -3.70
CA PHE A 108 8.10 21.96 -2.88
C PHE A 108 7.14 23.16 -2.78
N SER A 109 5.96 23.07 -3.41
CA SER A 109 4.94 24.13 -3.29
C SER A 109 4.39 24.18 -1.87
N ILE A 110 4.36 25.38 -1.29
CA ILE A 110 3.78 25.63 0.04
C ILE A 110 2.26 25.58 -0.01
N ASP A 111 1.64 26.01 -1.11
CA ASP A 111 0.20 26.01 -1.29
C ASP A 111 -0.28 24.73 -1.97
N ALA A 112 -0.97 23.89 -1.20
CA ALA A 112 -1.54 22.65 -1.71
C ALA A 112 -2.61 22.86 -2.81
N CYS A 113 -3.23 24.02 -2.87
CA CYS A 113 -4.23 24.38 -3.89
C CYS A 113 -3.62 24.98 -5.15
N ALA A 114 -2.38 25.48 -5.07
CA ALA A 114 -1.66 25.99 -6.22
C ALA A 114 -1.30 24.87 -7.22
N LEU A 115 -0.90 25.26 -8.40
CA LEU A 115 -0.36 24.36 -9.43
C LEU A 115 -1.35 23.26 -9.87
N LYS A 116 -2.64 23.61 -9.99
CA LYS A 116 -3.66 22.64 -10.43
C LYS A 116 -3.39 22.09 -11.82
N GLU A 117 -2.93 22.93 -12.73
CA GLU A 117 -2.62 22.54 -14.10
C GLU A 117 -1.39 21.61 -14.14
N GLU A 118 -0.33 21.95 -13.40
CA GLU A 118 0.86 21.11 -13.30
C GLU A 118 0.51 19.73 -12.73
N LYS A 119 -0.31 19.67 -11.69
CA LYS A 119 -0.80 18.40 -11.11
C LYS A 119 -1.58 17.59 -12.12
N ARG A 120 -2.45 18.23 -12.92
CA ARG A 120 -3.20 17.58 -13.99
C ARG A 120 -2.25 16.99 -15.04
N VAL A 121 -1.30 17.77 -15.54
CA VAL A 121 -0.31 17.31 -16.54
C VAL A 121 0.52 16.13 -16.02
N ILE A 122 0.97 16.18 -14.75
CA ILE A 122 1.72 15.08 -14.12
C ILE A 122 0.83 13.82 -14.08
N SER A 123 -0.40 13.95 -13.59
CA SER A 123 -1.32 12.82 -13.45
C SER A 123 -1.60 12.18 -14.81
N GLU A 124 -2.00 12.95 -15.82
CA GLU A 124 -2.27 12.46 -17.18
C GLU A 124 -1.05 11.78 -17.82
N TYR A 125 0.15 12.27 -17.52
CA TYR A 125 1.39 11.67 -18.04
C TYR A 125 1.69 10.33 -17.36
N LEU A 126 1.63 10.27 -16.02
CA LEU A 126 1.98 9.08 -15.25
C LEU A 126 0.88 8.03 -15.26
N GLU A 127 -0.37 8.39 -15.60
CA GLU A 127 -1.48 7.47 -15.78
C GLU A 127 -1.47 6.76 -17.14
N LYS A 128 -0.57 7.11 -18.05
CA LYS A 128 -0.33 6.30 -19.25
C LYS A 128 0.06 4.87 -18.86
N PRO A 129 -0.50 3.83 -19.50
CA PRO A 129 -0.37 2.44 -19.05
C PRO A 129 1.08 1.99 -18.76
N ARG A 130 2.03 2.46 -19.59
CA ARG A 130 3.46 2.16 -19.41
C ARG A 130 3.99 2.63 -18.06
N PHE A 131 3.73 3.90 -17.71
CA PHE A 131 4.25 4.49 -16.47
C PHE A 131 3.44 4.06 -15.25
N LEU A 132 2.12 4.02 -15.38
CA LEU A 132 1.23 3.64 -14.30
C LEU A 132 1.53 2.22 -13.77
N ASN A 133 1.77 1.25 -14.64
CA ASN A 133 2.13 -0.10 -14.23
C ASN A 133 3.42 -0.14 -13.40
N LEU A 134 4.45 0.61 -13.81
CA LEU A 134 5.74 0.68 -13.10
C LEU A 134 5.60 1.44 -11.78
N PHE A 135 4.84 2.55 -11.78
CA PHE A 135 4.53 3.30 -10.57
C PHE A 135 3.79 2.44 -9.54
N LEU A 136 2.71 1.75 -9.95
CA LEU A 136 1.96 0.85 -9.06
C LEU A 136 2.81 -0.31 -8.55
N LYS A 137 3.69 -0.85 -9.40
CA LYS A 137 4.64 -1.87 -8.96
C LYS A 137 5.50 -1.35 -7.82
N ARG A 138 6.12 -0.17 -7.97
CA ARG A 138 6.97 0.43 -6.95
C ARG A 138 6.22 0.77 -5.66
N VAL A 139 5.08 1.45 -5.75
CA VAL A 139 4.42 1.99 -4.56
C VAL A 139 3.52 0.99 -3.85
N LEU A 140 3.04 -0.03 -4.54
CA LEU A 140 2.03 -0.96 -4.02
C LEU A 140 2.53 -2.41 -3.92
N CYS A 141 3.14 -2.95 -4.99
CA CYS A 141 3.34 -4.39 -5.11
C CYS A 141 4.64 -4.88 -4.47
N ASP A 142 5.74 -4.15 -4.64
CA ASP A 142 7.06 -4.59 -4.22
C ASP A 142 7.53 -3.83 -2.98
N ASP A 143 8.26 -4.52 -2.13
CA ASP A 143 9.02 -3.87 -1.07
C ASP A 143 10.46 -3.53 -1.56
N TYR A 144 11.25 -2.91 -0.66
CA TYR A 144 12.65 -2.56 -0.94
C TYR A 144 13.52 -3.76 -1.32
N TYR A 145 13.15 -4.97 -0.87
CA TYR A 145 13.86 -6.23 -1.16
C TYR A 145 13.27 -7.00 -2.32
N HIS A 146 12.47 -6.37 -3.19
CA HIS A 146 11.76 -6.98 -4.32
C HIS A 146 10.84 -8.15 -3.94
N ARG A 147 10.38 -8.18 -2.68
CA ARG A 147 9.41 -9.16 -2.22
C ARG A 147 8.02 -8.69 -2.64
N GLU A 148 7.31 -9.51 -3.41
CA GLU A 148 5.93 -9.22 -3.78
C GLU A 148 5.01 -9.31 -2.57
N ILE A 149 4.08 -8.35 -2.46
CA ILE A 149 3.03 -8.32 -1.45
C ILE A 149 1.81 -8.99 -2.04
N ASP A 150 1.32 -10.06 -1.39
CA ASP A 150 0.15 -10.81 -1.88
C ASP A 150 -1.15 -10.13 -1.46
N TYR A 151 -1.22 -9.66 -0.21
CA TYR A 151 -2.42 -9.10 0.38
C TYR A 151 -2.18 -7.83 1.15
N LEU A 152 -3.13 -6.92 1.06
CA LEU A 152 -3.30 -5.81 1.98
C LEU A 152 -4.41 -6.19 2.97
N TYR A 153 -4.10 -6.17 4.26
CA TYR A 153 -5.05 -6.38 5.34
C TYR A 153 -5.26 -5.08 6.10
N TYR A 154 -6.52 -4.69 6.29
CA TYR A 154 -6.90 -3.43 6.92
C TYR A 154 -7.74 -3.67 8.17
N GLY A 155 -7.30 -3.14 9.30
CA GLY A 155 -8.00 -3.25 10.58
C GLY A 155 -7.39 -4.27 11.53
N ASN A 156 -8.19 -4.80 12.43
CA ASN A 156 -7.78 -5.77 13.45
C ASN A 156 -8.32 -7.18 13.13
N VAL A 157 -7.88 -8.18 13.88
CA VAL A 157 -8.23 -9.60 13.64
C VAL A 157 -9.72 -9.93 13.82
N LEU A 158 -10.47 -9.07 14.52
CA LEU A 158 -11.90 -9.29 14.79
C LEU A 158 -12.81 -8.76 13.67
N SER A 159 -12.35 -7.74 12.95
CA SER A 159 -13.15 -7.00 11.96
C SER A 159 -12.33 -6.59 10.73
N GLY A 160 -11.22 -7.24 10.50
CA GLY A 160 -10.33 -6.92 9.39
C GLY A 160 -10.97 -7.14 8.03
N LYS A 161 -10.54 -6.34 7.09
CA LYS A 161 -10.87 -6.44 5.67
C LYS A 161 -9.59 -6.60 4.89
N TRP A 162 -9.64 -7.29 3.77
CA TRP A 162 -8.46 -7.56 2.97
C TRP A 162 -8.78 -7.50 1.48
N ILE A 163 -7.73 -7.35 0.71
CA ILE A 163 -7.78 -7.39 -0.76
C ILE A 163 -6.46 -7.96 -1.28
N ARG A 164 -6.50 -8.78 -2.30
CA ARG A 164 -5.30 -9.18 -3.02
C ARG A 164 -4.69 -7.95 -3.69
N VAL A 165 -3.38 -7.78 -3.58
CA VAL A 165 -2.67 -6.63 -4.17
C VAL A 165 -2.83 -6.63 -5.70
N ALA A 166 -2.90 -7.80 -6.34
CA ALA A 166 -3.18 -7.92 -7.77
C ALA A 166 -4.55 -7.33 -8.16
N ASP A 167 -5.60 -7.60 -7.35
CA ASP A 167 -6.95 -7.06 -7.60
C ASP A 167 -7.03 -5.56 -7.31
N LEU A 168 -6.36 -5.11 -6.24
CA LEU A 168 -6.22 -3.67 -5.96
C LEU A 168 -5.51 -2.94 -7.10
N LYS A 169 -4.41 -3.51 -7.60
CA LYS A 169 -3.70 -2.98 -8.77
C LYS A 169 -4.62 -2.88 -9.99
N LYS A 170 -5.40 -3.92 -10.28
CA LYS A 170 -6.37 -3.93 -11.38
C LYS A 170 -7.42 -2.82 -11.21
N THR A 171 -7.94 -2.65 -9.99
CA THR A 171 -8.88 -1.55 -9.67
C THR A 171 -8.27 -0.18 -9.92
N LEU A 172 -7.02 0.02 -9.49
CA LEU A 172 -6.30 1.29 -9.68
C LEU A 172 -5.96 1.57 -11.15
N LEU A 173 -5.61 0.54 -11.94
CA LEU A 173 -5.36 0.68 -13.38
C LEU A 173 -6.61 1.13 -14.14
N ASN A 174 -7.79 0.75 -13.68
CA ASN A 174 -9.07 1.11 -14.28
C ASN A 174 -9.69 2.37 -13.66
N TYR A 175 -9.02 2.98 -12.67
CA TYR A 175 -9.55 4.15 -11.99
C TYR A 175 -9.48 5.38 -12.92
N LYS A 176 -10.64 6.00 -13.14
CA LYS A 176 -10.71 7.28 -13.84
C LYS A 176 -10.54 8.41 -12.83
N ASN A 177 -9.42 9.10 -12.90
CA ASN A 177 -9.12 10.21 -12.01
C ASN A 177 -10.01 11.43 -12.37
N ASN A 178 -10.65 11.97 -11.35
CA ASN A 178 -11.25 13.31 -11.47
C ASN A 178 -10.21 14.31 -10.96
N HIS A 179 -9.51 14.99 -11.88
CA HIS A 179 -8.40 15.90 -11.59
C HIS A 179 -8.80 17.19 -10.81
N SER A 180 -10.00 17.25 -10.26
CA SER A 180 -10.52 18.40 -9.49
C SER A 180 -9.92 18.57 -8.08
N HIS A 181 -8.98 17.73 -7.68
CA HIS A 181 -8.45 17.70 -6.31
C HIS A 181 -7.26 18.64 -6.09
N SER A 182 -7.15 19.19 -4.89
CA SER A 182 -6.02 20.03 -4.47
C SER A 182 -4.68 19.27 -4.40
N ALA A 183 -4.69 17.97 -4.13
CA ALA A 183 -3.49 17.13 -4.03
C ALA A 183 -3.13 16.47 -5.37
N LEU A 184 -1.82 16.27 -5.61
CA LEU A 184 -1.36 15.44 -6.72
C LEU A 184 -1.83 14.01 -6.50
N ARG A 185 -2.51 13.45 -7.52
CA ARG A 185 -2.98 12.06 -7.53
C ARG A 185 -2.59 11.40 -8.84
N ILE A 186 -2.17 10.15 -8.73
CA ILE A 186 -1.88 9.26 -9.86
C ILE A 186 -2.79 8.06 -9.67
N ALA A 187 -3.73 7.83 -10.58
CA ALA A 187 -4.89 6.97 -10.34
C ALA A 187 -5.59 7.41 -9.04
N ASN A 188 -5.84 6.51 -8.08
CA ASN A 188 -6.41 6.87 -6.77
C ASN A 188 -5.32 7.02 -5.67
N ILE A 189 -4.06 7.17 -6.07
CA ILE A 189 -2.95 7.31 -5.12
C ILE A 189 -2.60 8.79 -4.98
N LYS A 190 -2.77 9.31 -3.76
CA LYS A 190 -2.38 10.66 -3.39
C LYS A 190 -0.89 10.69 -3.05
N MET A 191 -0.15 11.62 -3.62
CA MET A 191 1.22 11.94 -3.26
C MET A 191 1.25 13.19 -2.39
N GLN A 192 2.00 13.13 -1.28
CA GLN A 192 2.16 14.24 -0.33
C GLN A 192 3.62 14.36 0.09
N ARG A 193 4.02 15.58 0.40
CA ARG A 193 5.30 15.87 1.04
C ARG A 193 5.24 15.56 2.53
N MET A 194 6.31 14.99 3.06
CA MET A 194 6.54 14.85 4.49
C MET A 194 7.97 15.28 4.82
N ILE A 195 8.10 16.19 5.77
CA ILE A 195 9.40 16.62 6.28
C ILE A 195 9.62 15.93 7.61
N LEU A 196 10.66 15.12 7.71
CA LEU A 196 11.10 14.52 8.96
C LEU A 196 12.22 15.39 9.55
N ARG A 197 12.04 15.83 10.81
CA ARG A 197 13.11 16.42 11.59
C ARG A 197 13.88 15.31 12.29
N GLN A 198 15.15 15.15 11.96
CA GLN A 198 16.06 14.30 12.72
C GLN A 198 16.72 15.09 13.84
N ALA A 199 17.27 14.39 14.86
CA ALA A 199 17.77 14.97 16.11
C ALA A 199 18.90 16.01 15.93
N GLU A 200 19.53 16.13 14.77
CA GLU A 200 20.65 17.02 14.47
C GLU A 200 20.29 18.14 13.47
N ASN A 201 19.06 18.62 13.43
CA ASN A 201 18.59 19.63 12.47
C ASN A 201 18.65 19.20 10.98
N PHE A 202 18.86 17.93 10.71
CA PHE A 202 18.81 17.40 9.35
C PHE A 202 17.33 17.20 8.96
N MET A 203 16.91 17.84 7.88
CA MET A 203 15.56 17.70 7.35
C MET A 203 15.57 16.72 6.18
N GLU A 204 14.98 15.55 6.36
CA GLU A 204 14.74 14.62 5.25
C GLU A 204 13.42 14.95 4.57
N ASP A 205 13.47 15.11 3.26
CA ASP A 205 12.30 15.33 2.43
C ASP A 205 11.80 14.01 1.84
N ARG A 206 10.58 13.63 2.18
CA ARG A 206 10.01 12.35 1.77
C ARG A 206 8.71 12.50 1.01
N CYS A 207 8.47 11.55 0.12
CA CYS A 207 7.18 11.31 -0.51
C CYS A 207 6.36 10.30 0.29
N VAL A 208 5.12 10.66 0.58
CA VAL A 208 4.13 9.76 1.18
C VAL A 208 3.06 9.45 0.13
N PHE A 209 2.86 8.17 -0.13
CA PHE A 209 1.83 7.69 -1.05
C PHE A 209 0.70 7.03 -0.27
N SER A 210 -0.52 7.49 -0.48
CA SER A 210 -1.71 6.97 0.20
C SER A 210 -2.85 6.70 -0.78
N ILE A 211 -3.61 5.63 -0.56
CA ILE A 211 -4.82 5.35 -1.34
C ILE A 211 -5.98 6.10 -0.72
N TRP A 212 -6.65 6.92 -1.53
CA TRP A 212 -7.86 7.61 -1.10
C TRP A 212 -9.01 6.61 -0.96
N ASN A 213 -9.63 6.61 0.24
CA ASN A 213 -10.77 5.74 0.54
C ASN A 213 -10.53 4.25 0.18
N ILE A 214 -9.45 3.67 0.71
CA ILE A 214 -9.05 2.28 0.47
C ILE A 214 -10.19 1.28 0.75
N LEU A 215 -11.06 1.58 1.72
CA LEU A 215 -12.20 0.73 2.05
C LEU A 215 -13.22 0.62 0.91
N SER A 216 -13.37 1.65 0.06
CA SER A 216 -14.21 1.55 -1.13
C SER A 216 -13.62 0.62 -2.18
N CYS A 217 -12.30 0.62 -2.32
CA CYS A 217 -11.60 -0.32 -3.21
C CYS A 217 -11.79 -1.77 -2.75
N ILE A 218 -11.78 -2.02 -1.44
CA ILE A 218 -12.03 -3.34 -0.85
C ILE A 218 -13.48 -3.77 -1.07
N LYS A 219 -14.45 -2.87 -0.85
CA LYS A 219 -15.89 -3.17 -1.03
C LYS A 219 -16.28 -3.47 -2.48
N LEU A 220 -15.61 -2.87 -3.46
CA LEU A 220 -15.87 -3.15 -4.88
C LEU A 220 -15.56 -4.61 -5.23
N ASN A 221 -14.56 -5.21 -4.59
CA ASN A 221 -14.20 -6.61 -4.81
C ASN A 221 -15.04 -7.60 -3.98
N GLU A 222 -15.76 -7.14 -2.94
CA GLU A 222 -16.69 -7.99 -2.17
C GLU A 222 -18.00 -8.29 -2.94
N LYS A 223 -18.31 -7.52 -4.00
CA LYS A 223 -19.53 -7.70 -4.81
C LYS A 223 -19.39 -8.72 -5.95
N ASP A 224 -18.16 -9.10 -6.26
CA ASP A 224 -17.83 -10.03 -7.34
C ASP A 224 -17.56 -11.46 -6.82
N ILE A 225 -17.86 -11.74 -5.54
CA ILE A 225 -17.76 -13.04 -4.87
C ILE A 225 -19.17 -13.45 -4.35
#